data_96116dc0c6bd2f6285761c21348d5de1
#
_entry.id   96116dc0c6bd2f6285761c21348d5de1
#
_cell.length_a   1.000
_cell.length_b   1.000
_cell.length_c   1.000
_cell.angle_alpha   90.00
_cell.angle_beta   90.00
_cell.angle_gamma   90.00
#
_symmetry.space_group_name_H-M   'P 1'
#
loop_
_entity.id
_entity.type
_entity.pdbx_description
1 polymer ?
#
loop_
_entity_poly.entity_id
_entity_poly.type
_entity_poly.pdbx_seq_one_letter_code
_entity_poly.pdbx_strand_id
1 'polypeptide(L)'
;VTEDGQHLVLVRQYRYPMDDYLYELPAGLIEPGETASEAARREMIEETGWKLKVYEGGEAAFRRAFFLAQGLTDESGSMIFGTVTEQVGQQMENTEDIQVILADRQEALRILREERVSMRCGLMLMQFLKADPVMPFAFLYT
;
A
#
# COMPACT_ATOMS: atom_id res chain seq x y z
N VAL A 1 4.95 -0.02 -6.20
CA VAL A 1 5.27 0.92 -7.30
C VAL A 1 5.05 0.23 -8.65
N THR A 2 4.92 1.01 -9.72
CA THR A 2 4.94 0.51 -11.10
C THR A 2 6.34 0.01 -11.49
N GLU A 3 6.44 -0.81 -12.55
CA GLU A 3 7.71 -1.41 -12.99
C GLU A 3 8.79 -0.37 -13.32
N ASP A 4 8.38 0.78 -13.88
CA ASP A 4 9.29 1.90 -14.18
C ASP A 4 9.64 2.75 -12.95
N GLY A 5 9.09 2.45 -11.78
CA GLY A 5 9.29 3.19 -10.54
C GLY A 5 8.72 4.62 -10.53
N GLN A 6 7.92 4.98 -11.54
CA GLN A 6 7.42 6.35 -11.69
C GLN A 6 6.15 6.63 -10.90
N HIS A 7 5.36 5.59 -10.57
CA HIS A 7 4.08 5.75 -9.89
C HIS A 7 3.99 4.87 -8.64
N LEU A 8 3.41 5.44 -7.59
CA LEU A 8 2.98 4.70 -6.41
C LEU A 8 1.51 4.33 -6.57
N VAL A 9 1.17 3.07 -6.30
CA VAL A 9 -0.21 2.59 -6.36
C VAL A 9 -0.87 2.83 -5.01
N LEU A 10 -1.90 3.64 -5.02
CA LEU A 10 -2.69 4.01 -3.84
C LEU A 10 -4.16 3.65 -4.08
N VAL A 11 -4.92 3.63 -3.01
CA VAL A 11 -6.37 3.57 -3.06
C VAL A 11 -6.95 4.80 -2.35
N ARG A 12 -8.10 5.25 -2.83
CA ARG A 12 -8.91 6.26 -2.18
C ARG A 12 -10.24 5.62 -1.85
N GLN A 13 -10.59 5.58 -0.57
CA GLN A 13 -11.81 4.92 -0.14
C GLN A 13 -12.53 5.69 0.96
N TYR A 14 -13.85 5.55 1.00
CA TYR A 14 -14.68 6.10 2.06
C TYR A 14 -14.47 5.33 3.36
N ARG A 15 -14.31 6.07 4.46
CA ARG A 15 -14.18 5.51 5.81
C ARG A 15 -15.28 6.08 6.70
N TYR A 16 -16.18 5.22 7.11
CA TYR A 16 -17.35 5.58 7.90
C TYR A 16 -17.03 6.35 9.19
N PRO A 17 -16.04 5.95 10.03
CA PRO A 17 -15.72 6.67 11.26
C PRO A 17 -15.32 8.13 11.04
N MET A 18 -14.80 8.46 9.86
CA MET A 18 -14.40 9.82 9.49
C MET A 18 -15.45 10.55 8.65
N ASP A 19 -16.44 9.81 8.16
CA ASP A 19 -17.43 10.30 7.21
C ASP A 19 -16.78 11.05 6.02
N ASP A 20 -15.71 10.48 5.49
CA ASP A 20 -14.95 11.07 4.39
C ASP A 20 -14.07 10.05 3.70
N TYR A 21 -13.51 10.44 2.56
CA TYR A 21 -12.55 9.66 1.80
C TYR A 21 -11.13 9.85 2.32
N LEU A 22 -10.35 8.75 2.33
CA LEU A 22 -8.92 8.74 2.64
C LEU A 22 -8.12 8.16 1.50
N TYR A 23 -6.93 8.71 1.30
CA TYR A 23 -5.88 8.05 0.52
C TYR A 23 -5.12 7.08 1.42
N GLU A 24 -5.02 5.83 0.96
CA GLU A 24 -4.44 4.73 1.72
C GLU A 24 -3.59 3.84 0.82
N LEU A 25 -2.72 3.04 1.43
CA LEU A 25 -2.11 1.91 0.76
C LEU A 25 -3.14 0.78 0.63
N PRO A 26 -3.12 -0.01 -0.45
CA PRO A 26 -3.89 -1.24 -0.49
C PRO A 26 -3.56 -2.13 0.71
N ALA A 27 -4.57 -2.64 1.39
CA ALA A 27 -4.40 -3.42 2.60
C ALA A 27 -5.60 -4.32 2.85
N GLY A 28 -5.38 -5.43 3.54
CA GLY A 28 -6.42 -6.32 3.99
C GLY A 28 -5.92 -7.28 5.05
N LEU A 29 -6.83 -8.12 5.54
CA LEU A 29 -6.52 -9.09 6.58
C LEU A 29 -5.81 -10.30 5.99
N ILE A 30 -4.86 -10.84 6.76
CA ILE A 30 -4.22 -12.13 6.46
C ILE A 30 -5.18 -13.23 6.85
N GLU A 31 -5.54 -14.09 5.89
CA GLU A 31 -6.44 -15.21 6.13
C GLU A 31 -5.70 -16.40 6.77
N PRO A 32 -6.41 -17.31 7.48
CA PRO A 32 -5.81 -18.50 8.05
C PRO A 32 -5.05 -19.33 7.02
N GLY A 33 -3.80 -19.67 7.31
CA GLY A 33 -2.93 -20.43 6.40
C GLY A 33 -2.24 -19.63 5.31
N GLU A 34 -2.51 -18.34 5.24
CA GLU A 34 -1.93 -17.42 4.26
C GLU A 34 -0.71 -16.72 4.84
N THR A 35 0.35 -16.54 4.04
CA THR A 35 1.48 -15.69 4.43
C THR A 35 1.14 -14.21 4.19
N ALA A 36 1.92 -13.30 4.77
CA ALA A 36 1.75 -11.87 4.54
C ALA A 36 1.91 -11.50 3.05
N SER A 37 2.87 -12.12 2.34
CA SER A 37 3.04 -11.90 0.89
C SER A 37 1.90 -12.44 0.07
N GLU A 38 1.35 -13.59 0.41
CA GLU A 38 0.17 -14.16 -0.25
C GLU A 38 -1.04 -13.24 -0.06
N ALA A 39 -1.26 -12.75 1.16
CA ALA A 39 -2.32 -11.79 1.46
C ALA A 39 -2.14 -10.49 0.65
N ALA A 40 -0.92 -9.97 0.59
CA ALA A 40 -0.62 -8.75 -0.17
C ALA A 40 -0.93 -8.94 -1.67
N ARG A 41 -0.57 -10.08 -2.27
CA ARG A 41 -0.88 -10.37 -3.67
C ARG A 41 -2.39 -10.46 -3.91
N ARG A 42 -3.10 -11.14 -3.04
CA ARG A 42 -4.56 -11.29 -3.13
C ARG A 42 -5.27 -9.95 -3.00
N GLU A 43 -4.99 -9.20 -1.94
CA GLU A 43 -5.62 -7.90 -1.70
C GLU A 43 -5.30 -6.89 -2.81
N MET A 44 -4.09 -6.93 -3.35
CA MET A 44 -3.71 -6.05 -4.45
C MET A 44 -4.59 -6.27 -5.68
N ILE A 45 -4.88 -7.52 -6.02
CA ILE A 45 -5.79 -7.84 -7.13
C ILE A 45 -7.23 -7.43 -6.78
N GLU A 46 -7.71 -7.77 -5.59
CA GLU A 46 -9.07 -7.46 -5.17
C GLU A 46 -9.35 -5.96 -5.18
N GLU A 47 -8.47 -5.17 -4.56
CA GLU A 47 -8.66 -3.73 -4.42
C GLU A 47 -8.24 -2.91 -5.63
N THR A 48 -7.20 -3.30 -6.34
CA THR A 48 -6.63 -2.48 -7.41
C THR A 48 -6.68 -3.12 -8.79
N GLY A 49 -6.88 -4.43 -8.88
CA GLY A 49 -6.79 -5.18 -10.13
C GLY A 49 -5.38 -5.39 -10.65
N TRP A 50 -4.37 -5.04 -9.88
CA TRP A 50 -2.97 -5.21 -10.25
C TRP A 50 -2.36 -6.44 -9.62
N LYS A 51 -1.65 -7.25 -10.43
CA LYS A 51 -0.78 -8.31 -9.91
C LYS A 51 0.46 -7.70 -9.26
N LEU A 52 0.85 -8.25 -8.13
CA LEU A 52 2.01 -7.81 -7.36
C LEU A 52 3.15 -8.82 -7.44
N LYS A 53 4.32 -8.36 -7.87
CA LYS A 53 5.58 -9.05 -7.68
C LYS A 53 6.22 -8.54 -6.40
N VAL A 54 6.27 -9.38 -5.37
CA VAL A 54 6.88 -9.03 -4.09
C VAL A 54 8.37 -8.85 -4.25
N TYR A 55 8.89 -7.77 -3.69
CA TYR A 55 10.32 -7.49 -3.72
C TYR A 55 11.08 -8.53 -2.88
N GLU A 56 12.09 -9.14 -3.49
CA GLU A 56 12.88 -10.19 -2.87
C GLU A 56 13.61 -9.64 -1.65
N GLY A 57 13.42 -10.30 -0.49
CA GLY A 57 13.90 -9.81 0.80
C GLY A 57 12.97 -8.82 1.49
N GLY A 58 11.90 -8.37 0.83
CA GLY A 58 10.94 -7.43 1.43
C GLY A 58 10.27 -7.98 2.69
N GLU A 59 9.95 -9.26 2.74
CA GLU A 59 9.39 -9.91 3.94
C GLU A 59 10.42 -10.02 5.08
N ALA A 60 11.68 -10.26 4.74
CA ALA A 60 12.75 -10.41 5.72
C ALA A 60 13.31 -9.07 6.22
N ALA A 61 12.98 -7.97 5.56
CA ALA A 61 13.47 -6.64 5.92
C ALA A 61 13.01 -6.23 7.33
N PHE A 62 11.78 -6.61 7.69
CA PHE A 62 11.21 -6.32 9.00
C PHE A 62 10.81 -7.61 9.69
N ARG A 63 11.51 -7.92 10.77
CA ARG A 63 11.33 -9.18 11.53
C ARG A 63 10.10 -9.16 12.44
N ARG A 64 9.52 -7.99 12.67
CA ARG A 64 8.36 -7.81 13.55
C ARG A 64 7.28 -7.01 12.86
N ALA A 65 6.04 -7.30 13.22
CA ALA A 65 4.90 -6.52 12.79
C ALA A 65 4.93 -5.11 13.40
N PHE A 66 4.26 -4.18 12.73
CA PHE A 66 4.05 -2.83 13.20
C PHE A 66 2.70 -2.73 13.91
N PHE A 67 2.64 -1.97 14.98
CA PHE A 67 1.39 -1.71 15.69
C PHE A 67 0.71 -0.47 15.10
N LEU A 68 -0.61 -0.53 14.96
CA LEU A 68 -1.41 0.50 14.29
C LEU A 68 -1.99 1.52 15.26
N ALA A 69 -2.48 1.08 16.41
CA ALA A 69 -3.12 1.93 17.41
C ALA A 69 -2.88 1.36 18.81
N GLN A 70 -1.63 1.24 19.22
CA GLN A 70 -1.21 0.55 20.43
C GLN A 70 -1.80 1.14 21.74
N GLY A 71 -2.31 2.36 21.71
CA GLY A 71 -3.02 2.95 22.85
C GLY A 71 -4.47 2.47 23.01
N LEU A 72 -5.03 1.77 22.01
CA LEU A 72 -6.42 1.35 21.98
C LEU A 72 -6.57 -0.15 21.71
N THR A 73 -5.66 -0.76 20.98
CA THR A 73 -5.78 -2.14 20.50
C THR A 73 -4.40 -2.75 20.29
N ASP A 74 -4.33 -4.07 20.24
CA ASP A 74 -3.14 -4.84 19.90
C ASP A 74 -3.03 -5.13 18.40
N GLU A 75 -3.86 -4.51 17.58
CA GLU A 75 -3.83 -4.68 16.13
C GLU A 75 -2.44 -4.39 15.57
N SER A 76 -1.94 -5.30 14.77
CA SER A 76 -0.64 -5.19 14.12
C SER A 76 -0.74 -5.48 12.63
N GLY A 77 0.24 -5.04 11.87
CA GLY A 77 0.29 -5.24 10.44
C GLY A 77 1.69 -5.45 9.92
N SER A 78 1.78 -6.14 8.81
CA SER A 78 3.02 -6.30 8.04
C SER A 78 3.02 -5.34 6.86
N MET A 79 4.20 -4.90 6.45
CA MET A 79 4.39 -4.09 5.25
C MET A 79 5.11 -4.93 4.20
N ILE A 80 4.47 -5.10 3.05
CA ILE A 80 5.03 -5.84 1.91
C ILE A 80 5.33 -4.85 0.79
N PHE A 81 6.54 -4.93 0.27
CA PHE A 81 7.02 -4.07 -0.81
C PHE A 81 7.05 -4.84 -2.12
N GLY A 82 6.66 -4.20 -3.19
CA GLY A 82 6.64 -4.86 -4.48
C GLY A 82 6.37 -3.95 -5.66
N THR A 83 6.42 -4.56 -6.82
CA THR A 83 6.17 -3.92 -8.11
C THR A 83 4.91 -4.49 -8.72
N VAL A 84 4.02 -3.64 -9.19
CA VAL A 84 2.84 -4.10 -9.94
C VAL A 84 3.22 -4.37 -11.40
N THR A 85 2.70 -5.47 -11.94
CA THR A 85 3.15 -6.00 -13.24
C THR A 85 2.06 -6.02 -14.30
N GLU A 86 0.86 -6.50 -13.97
CA GLU A 86 -0.22 -6.73 -14.93
C GLU A 86 -1.56 -6.31 -14.33
N GLN A 87 -2.35 -5.60 -15.11
CA GLN A 87 -3.71 -5.22 -14.75
C GLN A 87 -4.68 -6.34 -15.16
N VAL A 88 -5.41 -6.89 -14.18
CA VAL A 88 -6.39 -7.98 -14.40
C VAL A 88 -7.82 -7.59 -14.00
N GLY A 89 -8.03 -6.36 -13.53
CA GLY A 89 -9.31 -5.85 -13.07
C GLY A 89 -9.57 -6.08 -11.58
N GLN A 90 -10.26 -5.14 -10.97
CA GLN A 90 -10.65 -5.19 -9.55
C GLN A 90 -11.64 -6.34 -9.29
N GLN A 91 -11.53 -6.94 -8.12
CA GLN A 91 -12.41 -8.01 -7.64
C GLN A 91 -12.89 -7.67 -6.23
N MET A 92 -13.50 -6.49 -6.09
CA MET A 92 -13.97 -5.97 -4.81
C MET A 92 -15.21 -6.71 -4.31
N GLU A 93 -15.36 -6.75 -2.99
CA GLU A 93 -16.61 -7.13 -2.36
C GLU A 93 -17.67 -6.03 -2.59
N ASN A 94 -18.96 -6.41 -2.56
CA ASN A 94 -20.07 -5.53 -2.91
C ASN A 94 -20.22 -4.27 -2.03
N THR A 95 -19.58 -4.26 -0.86
CA THR A 95 -19.63 -3.14 0.11
C THR A 95 -18.45 -2.19 0.02
N GLU A 96 -17.49 -2.47 -0.85
CA GLU A 96 -16.28 -1.66 -0.98
C GLU A 96 -16.47 -0.53 -2.00
N ASP A 97 -16.07 0.68 -1.62
CA ASP A 97 -16.00 1.86 -2.49
C ASP A 97 -14.54 2.31 -2.55
N ILE A 98 -13.79 1.72 -3.48
CA ILE A 98 -12.35 1.89 -3.60
C ILE A 98 -12.00 2.37 -5.01
N GLN A 99 -11.32 3.50 -5.08
CA GLN A 99 -10.74 4.06 -6.31
C GLN A 99 -9.24 3.82 -6.34
N VAL A 100 -8.72 3.37 -7.47
CA VAL A 100 -7.28 3.17 -7.68
C VAL A 100 -6.65 4.47 -8.16
N ILE A 101 -5.57 4.87 -7.52
CA ILE A 101 -4.80 6.06 -7.84
C ILE A 101 -3.36 5.65 -8.19
N LEU A 102 -2.91 5.97 -9.39
CA LEU A 102 -1.51 5.87 -9.78
C LEU A 102 -0.89 7.27 -9.65
N ALA A 103 -0.18 7.50 -8.56
CA ALA A 103 0.38 8.80 -8.25
C ALA A 103 1.86 8.87 -8.70
N ASP A 104 2.18 9.77 -9.62
CA ASP A 104 3.56 10.17 -9.87
C ASP A 104 4.06 11.05 -8.70
N ARG A 105 5.32 11.50 -8.76
CA ARG A 105 5.90 12.27 -7.66
C ARG A 105 5.23 13.62 -7.44
N GLN A 106 4.76 14.26 -8.49
CA GLN A 106 4.04 15.52 -8.38
C GLN A 106 2.70 15.32 -7.67
N GLU A 107 1.93 14.31 -8.10
CA GLU A 107 0.65 13.96 -7.49
C GLU A 107 0.82 13.44 -6.06
N ALA A 108 1.86 12.63 -5.79
CA ALA A 108 2.20 12.15 -4.46
C ALA A 108 2.46 13.32 -3.49
N LEU A 109 3.18 14.35 -3.94
CA LEU A 109 3.44 15.54 -3.14
C LEU A 109 2.15 16.32 -2.87
N ARG A 110 1.28 16.47 -3.87
CA ARG A 110 -0.02 17.13 -3.72
C ARG A 110 -0.89 16.39 -2.71
N ILE A 111 -1.01 15.06 -2.85
CA ILE A 111 -1.79 14.23 -1.92
C ILE A 111 -1.28 14.40 -0.50
N LEU A 112 0.04 14.31 -0.30
CA LEU A 112 0.64 14.43 1.03
C LEU A 112 0.37 15.79 1.69
N ARG A 113 0.33 16.87 0.91
CA ARG A 113 0.12 18.24 1.42
C ARG A 113 -1.33 18.64 1.59
N GLU A 114 -2.21 18.15 0.74
CA GLU A 114 -3.56 18.70 0.59
C GLU A 114 -4.68 17.73 0.95
N GLU A 115 -4.41 16.43 0.94
CA GLU A 115 -5.44 15.41 1.10
C GLU A 115 -5.38 14.73 2.47
N ARG A 116 -6.46 14.06 2.83
CA ARG A 116 -6.50 13.19 4.01
C ARG A 116 -5.85 11.86 3.67
N VAL A 117 -4.83 11.49 4.44
CA VAL A 117 -4.08 10.26 4.25
C VAL A 117 -3.98 9.47 5.54
N SER A 118 -3.92 8.13 5.43
CA SER A 118 -3.57 7.30 6.58
C SER A 118 -2.10 7.48 6.95
N MET A 119 -1.73 7.19 8.19
CA MET A 119 -0.34 7.28 8.64
C MET A 119 0.59 6.42 7.78
N ARG A 120 0.20 5.19 7.47
CA ARG A 120 0.99 4.28 6.61
C ARG A 120 1.18 4.85 5.22
N CYS A 121 0.13 5.40 4.64
CA CYS A 121 0.18 6.04 3.33
C CYS A 121 1.10 7.27 3.36
N GLY A 122 1.02 8.09 4.38
CA GLY A 122 1.89 9.26 4.55
C GLY A 122 3.37 8.90 4.61
N LEU A 123 3.72 7.87 5.37
CA LEU A 123 5.10 7.36 5.45
C LEU A 123 5.60 6.88 4.08
N MET A 124 4.78 6.14 3.36
CA MET A 124 5.15 5.62 2.04
C MET A 124 5.25 6.73 0.99
N LEU A 125 4.37 7.73 1.04
CA LEU A 125 4.47 8.91 0.16
C LEU A 125 5.80 9.65 0.37
N MET A 126 6.20 9.87 1.62
CA MET A 126 7.48 10.51 1.94
C MET A 126 8.66 9.69 1.41
N GLN A 127 8.61 8.38 1.58
CA GLN A 127 9.67 7.48 1.07
C GLN A 127 9.71 7.48 -0.46
N PHE A 128 8.55 7.40 -1.10
CA PHE A 128 8.44 7.43 -2.56
C PHE A 128 9.00 8.73 -3.16
N LEU A 129 8.74 9.86 -2.53
CA LEU A 129 9.26 11.16 -2.98
C LEU A 129 10.78 11.25 -2.96
N LYS A 130 11.45 10.47 -2.09
CA LYS A 130 12.91 10.43 -1.97
C LYS A 130 13.54 9.31 -2.80
N ALA A 131 12.79 8.29 -3.17
CA ALA A 131 13.33 7.10 -3.79
C ALA A 131 13.78 7.36 -5.24
N ASP A 132 14.88 6.71 -5.62
CA ASP A 132 15.29 6.60 -7.01
C ASP A 132 14.31 5.64 -7.73
N PRO A 133 13.74 6.03 -8.88
CA PRO A 133 12.85 5.13 -9.65
C PRO A 133 13.48 3.79 -10.03
N VAL A 134 14.80 3.75 -10.25
CA VAL A 134 15.53 2.52 -10.61
C VAL A 134 15.70 1.60 -9.40
N MET A 135 15.81 2.17 -8.19
CA MET A 135 16.02 1.43 -6.95
C MET A 135 15.02 1.89 -5.86
N PRO A 136 13.72 1.71 -6.10
CA PRO A 136 12.68 2.28 -5.23
C PRO A 136 12.69 1.75 -3.79
N PHE A 137 13.29 0.59 -3.57
CA PHE A 137 13.37 -0.06 -2.26
C PHE A 137 14.77 -0.08 -1.66
N ALA A 138 15.68 0.77 -2.15
CA ALA A 138 17.05 0.83 -1.64
C ALA A 138 17.11 1.06 -0.12
N PHE A 139 16.13 1.78 0.45
CA PHE A 139 16.05 2.02 1.88
C PHE A 139 15.95 0.76 2.75
N LEU A 140 15.55 -0.38 2.17
CA LEU A 140 15.48 -1.65 2.89
C LEU A 140 16.87 -2.23 3.21
N TYR A 141 17.91 -1.74 2.55
CA TYR A 141 19.28 -2.25 2.67
C TYR A 141 20.25 -1.29 3.35
N THR A 142 19.79 -0.13 3.71
CA THR A 142 20.63 0.89 4.38
C THR A 142 20.40 0.98 5.93
#